data_aae9121671cd30a9ed20826e53f64505
#
_entry.id   aae9121671cd30a9ed20826e53f64505
#
_cell.length_a   1.000
_cell.length_b   1.000
_cell.length_c   1.000
_cell.angle_alpha   90.00
_cell.angle_beta   90.00
_cell.angle_gamma   90.00
#
_symmetry.space_group_name_H-M   'P 1'
#
loop_
_entity.id
_entity.type
_entity.pdbx_description
1 polymer ?
#
loop_
_entity_poly.entity_id
_entity_poly.type
_entity_poly.pdbx_seq_one_letter_code
_entity_poly.pdbx_strand_id
1 'polypeptide(L)'
;MFAIVLFCVATVSIHAQQPSMNALIGQSLSKIQESVPETYLNCVAELKRIDAMYPDSIQPKYQMALQSLCFAVTNPHAEQTENLLTETEQTISKMETMKHADPSDVCTLRGFLYMVRIVQNPAQNGQRYYLNVMQNYEKALRLNPDNNLAKQLQQKFFEGMKQAME
;
A
#
# COMPACT_ATOMS: atom_id res chain seq x y z
N MET A 1 24.83 -5.65 68.98
CA MET A 1 24.61 -6.52 67.80
C MET A 1 23.59 -5.87 66.93
N PHE A 2 24.05 -5.18 65.85
CA PHE A 2 23.14 -4.60 64.87
C PHE A 2 23.04 -5.59 63.67
N ALA A 3 21.83 -6.09 63.42
CA ALA A 3 21.54 -6.91 62.24
C ALA A 3 21.20 -6.00 61.07
N ILE A 4 22.06 -5.94 60.04
CA ILE A 4 21.81 -5.27 58.78
C ILE A 4 20.96 -6.22 57.92
N VAL A 5 19.67 -5.88 57.71
CA VAL A 5 18.80 -6.57 56.78
C VAL A 5 19.06 -6.00 55.39
N LEU A 6 19.72 -6.79 54.54
CA LEU A 6 20.00 -6.47 53.13
C LEU A 6 18.73 -6.72 52.33
N PHE A 7 18.04 -5.65 51.87
CA PHE A 7 16.87 -5.74 51.02
C PHE A 7 17.34 -5.87 49.55
N CYS A 8 17.37 -7.07 49.02
CA CYS A 8 17.59 -7.31 47.59
C CYS A 8 16.35 -6.89 46.81
N VAL A 9 16.37 -5.71 46.20
CA VAL A 9 15.35 -5.29 45.21
C VAL A 9 15.70 -5.98 43.90
N ALA A 10 14.96 -7.05 43.60
CA ALA A 10 15.00 -7.66 42.28
C ALA A 10 14.31 -6.76 41.28
N THR A 11 15.05 -6.04 40.46
CA THR A 11 14.52 -5.31 39.32
C THR A 11 14.11 -6.29 38.25
N VAL A 12 12.82 -6.60 38.17
CA VAL A 12 12.25 -7.35 37.05
C VAL A 12 12.24 -6.42 35.84
N SER A 13 13.24 -6.55 34.97
CA SER A 13 13.25 -5.90 33.67
C SER A 13 12.16 -6.52 32.80
N ILE A 14 10.99 -5.88 32.75
CA ILE A 14 9.95 -6.22 31.77
C ILE A 14 10.47 -5.79 30.40
N HIS A 15 11.12 -6.69 29.68
CA HIS A 15 11.39 -6.52 28.26
C HIS A 15 10.06 -6.64 27.52
N ALA A 16 9.38 -5.51 27.33
CA ALA A 16 8.27 -5.46 26.39
C ALA A 16 8.84 -5.84 25.01
N GLN A 17 8.50 -7.04 24.53
CA GLN A 17 8.96 -7.54 23.25
C GLN A 17 8.40 -6.61 22.16
N GLN A 18 9.29 -5.94 21.44
CA GLN A 18 8.90 -4.99 20.40
C GLN A 18 8.08 -5.75 19.32
N PRO A 19 6.88 -5.26 18.92
CA PRO A 19 6.05 -5.95 17.93
C PRO A 19 6.84 -6.18 16.64
N SER A 20 6.64 -7.33 16.00
CA SER A 20 7.25 -7.60 14.69
C SER A 20 6.69 -6.65 13.63
N MET A 21 7.46 -6.41 12.58
CA MET A 21 7.02 -5.58 11.42
C MET A 21 5.64 -6.02 10.90
N ASN A 22 5.43 -7.33 10.74
CA ASN A 22 4.15 -7.86 10.26
C ASN A 22 3.00 -7.60 11.23
N ALA A 23 3.25 -7.66 12.53
CA ALA A 23 2.26 -7.30 13.55
C ALA A 23 1.89 -5.81 13.49
N LEU A 24 2.87 -4.93 13.32
CA LEU A 24 2.63 -3.49 13.15
C LEU A 24 1.83 -3.19 11.87
N ILE A 25 2.18 -3.80 10.75
CA ILE A 25 1.43 -3.67 9.49
C ILE A 25 -0.01 -4.17 9.67
N GLY A 26 -0.20 -5.37 10.22
CA GLY A 26 -1.53 -5.93 10.47
C GLY A 26 -2.38 -5.04 11.37
N GLN A 27 -1.79 -4.46 12.41
CA GLN A 27 -2.46 -3.52 13.31
C GLN A 27 -2.89 -2.24 12.58
N SER A 28 -2.05 -1.70 11.68
CA SER A 28 -2.39 -0.52 10.89
C SER A 28 -3.53 -0.80 9.91
N LEU A 29 -3.46 -1.93 9.21
CA LEU A 29 -4.49 -2.34 8.24
C LEU A 29 -5.84 -2.63 8.90
N SER A 30 -5.86 -3.19 10.11
CA SER A 30 -7.10 -3.51 10.84
C SER A 30 -7.94 -2.28 11.24
N LYS A 31 -7.36 -1.08 11.19
CA LYS A 31 -8.04 0.19 11.50
C LYS A 31 -8.80 0.77 10.30
N ILE A 32 -8.59 0.23 9.10
CA ILE A 32 -9.23 0.73 7.89
C ILE A 32 -10.73 0.41 7.93
N GLN A 33 -11.52 1.45 7.65
CA GLN A 33 -12.97 1.37 7.46
C GLN A 33 -13.25 1.91 6.05
N GLU A 34 -13.72 1.06 5.14
CA GLU A 34 -13.85 1.38 3.71
C GLU A 34 -14.70 2.64 3.44
N SER A 35 -15.71 2.89 4.27
CA SER A 35 -16.59 4.07 4.17
C SER A 35 -16.00 5.35 4.78
N VAL A 36 -14.82 5.29 5.42
CA VAL A 36 -14.21 6.42 6.13
C VAL A 36 -12.82 6.71 5.54
N PRO A 37 -12.72 7.66 4.59
CA PRO A 37 -11.46 7.95 3.87
C PRO A 37 -10.28 8.28 4.78
N GLU A 38 -10.50 8.98 5.88
CA GLU A 38 -9.48 9.31 6.88
C GLU A 38 -8.71 8.09 7.40
N THR A 39 -9.38 6.94 7.51
CA THR A 39 -8.74 5.72 8.02
C THR A 39 -7.65 5.19 7.09
N TYR A 40 -7.80 5.38 5.78
CA TYR A 40 -6.74 5.09 4.80
C TYR A 40 -5.54 6.03 4.97
N LEU A 41 -5.78 7.34 5.12
CA LEU A 41 -4.71 8.33 5.32
C LEU A 41 -3.92 8.05 6.60
N ASN A 42 -4.62 7.75 7.69
CA ASN A 42 -4.00 7.38 8.95
C ASN A 42 -3.18 6.09 8.82
N CYS A 43 -3.70 5.08 8.13
CA CYS A 43 -2.98 3.85 7.85
C CYS A 43 -1.71 4.11 7.02
N VAL A 44 -1.79 4.90 5.95
CA VAL A 44 -0.61 5.29 5.14
C VAL A 44 0.43 6.01 5.99
N ALA A 45 0.02 6.91 6.88
CA ALA A 45 0.94 7.60 7.78
C ALA A 45 1.64 6.65 8.77
N GLU A 46 0.93 5.65 9.29
CA GLU A 46 1.52 4.59 10.13
C GLU A 46 2.49 3.72 9.33
N LEU A 47 2.10 3.30 8.13
CA LEU A 47 2.95 2.50 7.24
C LEU A 47 4.24 3.23 6.84
N LYS A 48 4.20 4.55 6.64
CA LYS A 48 5.41 5.37 6.43
C LYS A 48 6.39 5.29 7.62
N ARG A 49 5.87 5.28 8.85
CA ARG A 49 6.71 5.11 10.05
C ARG A 49 7.31 3.71 10.12
N ILE A 50 6.51 2.68 9.77
CA ILE A 50 6.99 1.30 9.71
C ILE A 50 8.06 1.16 8.62
N ASP A 51 7.87 1.76 7.45
CA ASP A 51 8.86 1.77 6.38
C ASP A 51 10.19 2.42 6.80
N ALA A 52 10.13 3.51 7.56
CA ALA A 52 11.32 4.16 8.11
C ALA A 52 12.06 3.28 9.13
N MET A 53 11.34 2.42 9.87
CA MET A 53 11.95 1.44 10.80
C MET A 53 12.53 0.22 10.06
N TYR A 54 12.01 -0.12 8.88
CA TYR A 54 12.38 -1.30 8.09
C TYR A 54 12.67 -0.92 6.62
N PRO A 55 13.68 -0.08 6.34
CA PRO A 55 13.88 0.56 5.04
C PRO A 55 14.14 -0.43 3.89
N ASP A 56 14.69 -1.61 4.20
CA ASP A 56 15.03 -2.65 3.22
C ASP A 56 13.87 -3.65 3.00
N SER A 57 12.75 -3.47 3.70
CA SER A 57 11.59 -4.35 3.58
C SER A 57 10.63 -3.87 2.49
N ILE A 58 10.09 -4.84 1.73
CA ILE A 58 9.10 -4.58 0.67
C ILE A 58 7.70 -4.34 1.25
N GLN A 59 7.33 -5.11 2.27
CA GLN A 59 5.94 -5.15 2.77
C GLN A 59 5.36 -3.79 3.20
N PRO A 60 6.07 -2.95 3.98
CA PRO A 60 5.55 -1.61 4.30
C PRO A 60 5.32 -0.76 3.05
N LYS A 61 6.25 -0.79 2.09
CA LYS A 61 6.17 -0.05 0.82
C LYS A 61 4.99 -0.50 -0.04
N TYR A 62 4.81 -1.81 -0.17
CA TYR A 62 3.71 -2.40 -0.90
C TYR A 62 2.36 -1.97 -0.30
N GLN A 63 2.19 -2.12 1.01
CA GLN A 63 0.94 -1.75 1.68
C GLN A 63 0.70 -0.24 1.62
N MET A 64 1.73 0.57 1.79
CA MET A 64 1.62 2.03 1.67
C MET A 64 1.14 2.44 0.28
N ALA A 65 1.72 1.89 -0.78
CA ALA A 65 1.29 2.13 -2.15
C ALA A 65 -0.15 1.66 -2.38
N LEU A 66 -0.50 0.45 -1.94
CA LEU A 66 -1.84 -0.12 -2.11
C LEU A 66 -2.91 0.73 -1.41
N GLN A 67 -2.70 1.10 -0.13
CA GLN A 67 -3.70 1.87 0.63
C GLN A 67 -3.83 3.31 0.10
N SER A 68 -2.75 3.90 -0.39
CA SER A 68 -2.80 5.20 -1.09
C SER A 68 -3.65 5.14 -2.36
N LEU A 69 -3.52 4.07 -3.16
CA LEU A 69 -4.32 3.86 -4.37
C LEU A 69 -5.79 3.56 -4.04
N CYS A 70 -6.06 2.79 -2.98
CA CYS A 70 -7.42 2.54 -2.50
C CYS A 70 -8.12 3.84 -2.07
N PHE A 71 -7.42 4.72 -1.34
CA PHE A 71 -7.93 6.05 -1.05
C PHE A 71 -8.18 6.86 -2.31
N ALA A 72 -7.19 6.92 -3.20
CA ALA A 72 -7.22 7.80 -4.37
C ALA A 72 -8.30 7.41 -5.40
N VAL A 73 -8.60 6.12 -5.57
CA VAL A 73 -9.62 5.67 -6.53
C VAL A 73 -11.04 6.07 -6.10
N THR A 74 -11.30 6.13 -4.79
CA THR A 74 -12.60 6.53 -4.23
C THR A 74 -12.69 8.03 -3.96
N ASN A 75 -11.54 8.73 -3.88
CA ASN A 75 -11.44 10.16 -3.62
C ASN A 75 -10.52 10.84 -4.65
N PRO A 76 -10.85 10.75 -5.97
CA PRO A 76 -9.92 11.14 -7.04
C PRO A 76 -9.58 12.65 -7.05
N HIS A 77 -10.42 13.47 -6.44
CA HIS A 77 -10.27 14.96 -6.41
C HIS A 77 -10.03 15.50 -5.00
N ALA A 78 -9.73 14.63 -4.01
CA ALA A 78 -9.34 15.11 -2.68
C ALA A 78 -7.97 15.83 -2.74
N GLU A 79 -7.77 16.82 -1.87
CA GLU A 79 -6.55 17.64 -1.80
C GLU A 79 -5.27 16.78 -1.68
N GLN A 80 -5.36 15.66 -0.94
CA GLN A 80 -4.23 14.77 -0.69
C GLN A 80 -3.90 13.84 -1.87
N THR A 81 -4.84 13.64 -2.79
CA THR A 81 -4.77 12.57 -3.80
C THR A 81 -3.54 12.72 -4.71
N GLU A 82 -3.26 13.91 -5.20
CA GLU A 82 -2.12 14.13 -6.11
C GLU A 82 -0.77 13.85 -5.43
N ASN A 83 -0.62 14.29 -4.19
CA ASN A 83 0.59 14.01 -3.41
C ASN A 83 0.75 12.51 -3.15
N LEU A 84 -0.34 11.82 -2.80
CA LEU A 84 -0.33 10.37 -2.58
C LEU A 84 0.04 9.61 -3.86
N LEU A 85 -0.47 10.00 -5.02
CA LEU A 85 -0.15 9.36 -6.30
C LEU A 85 1.32 9.59 -6.68
N THR A 86 1.86 10.78 -6.45
CA THR A 86 3.28 11.07 -6.68
C THR A 86 4.18 10.24 -5.79
N GLU A 87 3.89 10.17 -4.48
CA GLU A 87 4.64 9.34 -3.54
C GLU A 87 4.52 7.83 -3.86
N THR A 88 3.34 7.40 -4.30
CA THR A 88 3.08 6.01 -4.72
C THR A 88 3.92 5.65 -5.94
N GLU A 89 4.00 6.52 -6.94
CA GLU A 89 4.82 6.30 -8.13
C GLU A 89 6.31 6.16 -7.79
N GLN A 90 6.81 7.03 -6.89
CA GLN A 90 8.18 6.94 -6.37
C GLN A 90 8.40 5.62 -5.59
N THR A 91 7.43 5.23 -4.77
CA THR A 91 7.49 3.99 -4.00
C THR A 91 7.52 2.76 -4.90
N ILE A 92 6.67 2.70 -5.92
CA ILE A 92 6.66 1.61 -6.91
C ILE A 92 8.00 1.56 -7.65
N SER A 93 8.54 2.72 -8.08
CA SER A 93 9.83 2.78 -8.77
C SER A 93 11.00 2.34 -7.87
N LYS A 94 10.95 2.65 -6.58
CA LYS A 94 11.92 2.13 -5.61
C LYS A 94 11.80 0.60 -5.46
N MET A 95 10.58 0.06 -5.35
CA MET A 95 10.35 -1.39 -5.24
C MET A 95 10.88 -2.14 -6.46
N GLU A 96 10.79 -1.59 -7.68
CA GLU A 96 11.34 -2.20 -8.91
C GLU A 96 12.84 -2.49 -8.82
N THR A 97 13.57 -1.71 -8.05
CA THR A 97 15.01 -1.89 -7.87
C THR A 97 15.39 -2.79 -6.70
N MET A 98 14.42 -3.19 -5.86
CA MET A 98 14.66 -4.00 -4.67
C MET A 98 14.70 -5.48 -5.01
N LYS A 99 15.75 -6.18 -4.56
CA LYS A 99 16.04 -7.59 -4.89
C LYS A 99 14.90 -8.58 -4.59
N HIS A 100 14.08 -8.32 -3.58
CA HIS A 100 13.03 -9.24 -3.11
C HIS A 100 11.62 -8.75 -3.44
N ALA A 101 11.46 -7.72 -4.27
CA ALA A 101 10.16 -7.30 -4.74
C ALA A 101 9.60 -8.34 -5.72
N ASP A 102 8.33 -8.73 -5.54
CA ASP A 102 7.63 -9.55 -6.52
C ASP A 102 7.30 -8.68 -7.75
N PRO A 103 7.81 -9.02 -8.94
CA PRO A 103 7.53 -8.23 -10.14
C PRO A 103 6.04 -8.23 -10.53
N SER A 104 5.27 -9.26 -10.18
CA SER A 104 3.83 -9.31 -10.40
C SER A 104 3.11 -8.27 -9.56
N ASP A 105 3.45 -8.17 -8.27
CA ASP A 105 2.88 -7.18 -7.35
C ASP A 105 3.23 -5.75 -7.79
N VAL A 106 4.47 -5.51 -8.21
CA VAL A 106 4.92 -4.21 -8.72
C VAL A 106 4.13 -3.81 -9.97
N CYS A 107 3.96 -4.72 -10.93
CA CYS A 107 3.14 -4.48 -12.11
C CYS A 107 1.67 -4.22 -11.73
N THR A 108 1.13 -4.95 -10.76
CA THR A 108 -0.25 -4.76 -10.27
C THR A 108 -0.46 -3.35 -9.72
N LEU A 109 0.43 -2.88 -8.84
CA LEU A 109 0.36 -1.53 -8.28
C LEU A 109 0.52 -0.46 -9.36
N ARG A 110 1.39 -0.66 -10.35
CA ARG A 110 1.58 0.28 -11.46
C ARG A 110 0.34 0.35 -12.36
N GLY A 111 -0.29 -0.78 -12.65
CA GLY A 111 -1.57 -0.84 -13.35
C GLY A 111 -2.66 -0.08 -12.60
N PHE A 112 -2.74 -0.27 -11.27
CA PHE A 112 -3.69 0.43 -10.41
C PHE A 112 -3.44 1.94 -10.38
N LEU A 113 -2.19 2.39 -10.31
CA LEU A 113 -1.84 3.81 -10.40
C LEU A 113 -2.37 4.45 -11.70
N TYR A 114 -2.15 3.83 -12.85
CA TYR A 114 -2.66 4.34 -14.13
C TYR A 114 -4.19 4.31 -14.19
N MET A 115 -4.83 3.29 -13.63
CA MET A 115 -6.29 3.23 -13.51
C MET A 115 -6.83 4.41 -12.68
N VAL A 116 -6.22 4.74 -11.55
CA VAL A 116 -6.60 5.91 -10.74
C VAL A 116 -6.41 7.20 -11.52
N ARG A 117 -5.33 7.34 -12.29
CA ARG A 117 -5.12 8.51 -13.18
C ARG A 117 -6.24 8.66 -14.20
N ILE A 118 -6.77 7.54 -14.74
CA ILE A 118 -7.94 7.58 -15.64
C ILE A 118 -9.17 8.06 -14.87
N VAL A 119 -9.42 7.53 -13.67
CA VAL A 119 -10.57 7.92 -12.83
C VAL A 119 -10.54 9.42 -12.49
N GLN A 120 -9.35 10.00 -12.26
CA GLN A 120 -9.21 11.45 -11.99
C GLN A 120 -9.69 12.31 -13.15
N ASN A 121 -9.39 11.95 -14.38
CA ASN A 121 -9.80 12.70 -15.56
C ASN A 121 -9.97 11.76 -16.75
N PRO A 122 -11.14 11.11 -16.90
CA PRO A 122 -11.36 10.10 -17.94
C PRO A 122 -11.17 10.67 -19.36
N ALA A 123 -11.63 11.90 -19.59
CA ALA A 123 -11.56 12.53 -20.91
C ALA A 123 -10.12 12.75 -21.38
N GLN A 124 -9.23 13.16 -20.49
CA GLN A 124 -7.83 13.46 -20.80
C GLN A 124 -6.94 12.21 -20.66
N ASN A 125 -7.17 11.41 -19.64
CA ASN A 125 -6.30 10.33 -19.21
C ASN A 125 -6.71 8.96 -19.77
N GLY A 126 -7.97 8.79 -20.19
CA GLY A 126 -8.47 7.54 -20.72
C GLY A 126 -7.62 7.01 -21.86
N GLN A 127 -7.50 7.77 -22.94
CA GLN A 127 -6.68 7.39 -24.09
C GLN A 127 -5.19 7.30 -23.74
N ARG A 128 -4.71 8.19 -22.87
CA ARG A 128 -3.28 8.26 -22.48
C ARG A 128 -2.80 7.04 -21.73
N TYR A 129 -3.60 6.52 -20.78
CA TYR A 129 -3.16 5.49 -19.85
C TYR A 129 -3.82 4.11 -20.06
N TYR A 130 -4.81 3.99 -20.96
CA TYR A 130 -5.50 2.72 -21.20
C TYR A 130 -4.53 1.55 -21.47
N LEU A 131 -3.62 1.74 -22.41
CA LEU A 131 -2.63 0.69 -22.75
C LEU A 131 -1.70 0.39 -21.58
N ASN A 132 -1.33 1.39 -20.78
CA ASN A 132 -0.50 1.19 -19.61
C ASN A 132 -1.20 0.32 -18.55
N VAL A 133 -2.50 0.54 -18.31
CA VAL A 133 -3.30 -0.30 -17.40
C VAL A 133 -3.31 -1.73 -17.89
N MET A 134 -3.67 -1.95 -19.15
CA MET A 134 -3.78 -3.26 -19.76
C MET A 134 -2.46 -4.03 -19.70
N GLN A 135 -1.38 -3.43 -20.20
CA GLN A 135 -0.07 -4.06 -20.26
C GLN A 135 0.46 -4.43 -18.87
N ASN A 136 0.21 -3.60 -17.86
CA ASN A 136 0.68 -3.89 -16.51
C ASN A 136 -0.10 -5.06 -15.88
N TYR A 137 -1.42 -5.12 -16.00
CA TYR A 137 -2.17 -6.26 -15.48
C TYR A 137 -1.88 -7.56 -16.24
N GLU A 138 -1.78 -7.52 -17.57
CA GLU A 138 -1.38 -8.68 -18.36
C GLU A 138 0.02 -9.17 -17.99
N LYS A 139 0.97 -8.25 -17.78
CA LYS A 139 2.32 -8.60 -17.32
C LYS A 139 2.29 -9.19 -15.92
N ALA A 140 1.53 -8.61 -15.00
CA ALA A 140 1.37 -9.15 -13.65
C ALA A 140 0.87 -10.59 -13.66
N LEU A 141 -0.18 -10.88 -14.46
CA LEU A 141 -0.78 -12.21 -14.56
C LEU A 141 0.08 -13.21 -15.34
N ARG A 142 0.92 -12.77 -16.26
CA ARG A 142 1.94 -13.64 -16.89
C ARG A 142 3.03 -14.04 -15.90
N LEU A 143 3.43 -13.13 -15.01
CA LEU A 143 4.45 -13.37 -13.99
C LEU A 143 3.93 -14.24 -12.85
N ASN A 144 2.69 -14.00 -12.42
CA ASN A 144 2.00 -14.78 -11.39
C ASN A 144 0.51 -14.92 -11.75
N PRO A 145 0.11 -16.04 -12.39
CA PRO A 145 -1.28 -16.30 -12.72
C PRO A 145 -2.23 -16.34 -11.52
N ASP A 146 -1.71 -16.51 -10.31
CA ASP A 146 -2.50 -16.56 -9.07
C ASP A 146 -2.55 -15.22 -8.32
N ASN A 147 -2.07 -14.13 -8.93
CA ASN A 147 -2.20 -12.80 -8.35
C ASN A 147 -3.68 -12.34 -8.37
N ASN A 148 -4.37 -12.61 -7.26
CA ASN A 148 -5.80 -12.32 -7.13
C ASN A 148 -6.11 -10.82 -7.19
N LEU A 149 -5.21 -9.98 -6.68
CA LEU A 149 -5.39 -8.53 -6.75
C LEU A 149 -5.35 -8.04 -8.21
N ALA A 150 -4.38 -8.53 -8.99
CA ALA A 150 -4.29 -8.20 -10.42
C ALA A 150 -5.56 -8.61 -11.18
N LYS A 151 -6.07 -9.82 -10.93
CA LYS A 151 -7.34 -10.31 -11.54
C LYS A 151 -8.52 -9.40 -11.21
N GLN A 152 -8.68 -9.08 -9.93
CA GLN A 152 -9.80 -8.25 -9.47
C GLN A 152 -9.74 -6.83 -10.05
N LEU A 153 -8.55 -6.20 -10.05
CA LEU A 153 -8.38 -4.85 -10.57
C LEU A 153 -8.55 -4.80 -12.09
N GLN A 154 -8.05 -5.80 -12.82
CA GLN A 154 -8.25 -5.91 -14.26
C GLN A 154 -9.73 -6.05 -14.59
N GLN A 155 -10.46 -6.90 -13.87
CA GLN A 155 -11.92 -7.06 -14.05
C GLN A 155 -12.66 -5.76 -13.79
N LYS A 156 -12.39 -5.07 -12.66
CA LYS A 156 -12.99 -3.78 -12.34
C LYS A 156 -12.70 -2.72 -13.40
N PHE A 157 -11.50 -2.73 -13.96
CA PHE A 157 -11.15 -1.84 -15.05
C PHE A 157 -12.02 -2.08 -16.29
N PHE A 158 -12.20 -3.33 -16.72
CA PHE A 158 -13.06 -3.65 -17.85
C PHE A 158 -14.53 -3.30 -17.60
N GLU A 159 -15.05 -3.57 -16.41
CA GLU A 159 -16.41 -3.22 -16.02
C GLU A 159 -16.64 -1.70 -16.07
N GLY A 160 -15.70 -0.91 -15.53
CA GLY A 160 -15.76 0.56 -15.59
C GLY A 160 -15.67 1.10 -17.01
N MET A 161 -14.83 0.51 -17.87
CA MET A 161 -14.74 0.91 -19.27
C MET A 161 -16.02 0.60 -20.05
N LYS A 162 -16.67 -0.52 -19.78
CA LYS A 162 -17.94 -0.87 -20.40
C LYS A 162 -19.03 0.12 -20.04
N GLN A 163 -19.15 0.47 -18.75
CA GLN A 163 -20.14 1.46 -18.27
C GLN A 163 -19.92 2.86 -18.87
N ALA A 164 -18.67 3.23 -19.15
CA ALA A 164 -18.35 4.53 -19.75
C ALA A 164 -18.67 4.61 -21.25
N MET A 165 -18.95 3.47 -21.92
CA MET A 165 -19.31 3.40 -23.36
C MET A 165 -20.83 3.26 -23.58
N GLU A 166 -21.60 2.98 -22.53
CA GLU A 166 -23.08 2.96 -22.55
C GLU A 166 -23.67 4.35 -22.30
#